data_b63a0f316ac6bba39975ef3c25449ec7
#
_entry.id   b63a0f316ac6bba39975ef3c25449ec7
#
_cell.length_a   1.000
_cell.length_b   1.000
_cell.length_c   1.000
_cell.angle_alpha   90.00
_cell.angle_beta   90.00
_cell.angle_gamma   90.00
#
_symmetry.space_group_name_H-M   'P 1'
#
loop_
_entity.id
_entity.type
_entity.pdbx_description
1 polymer ?
#
loop_
_entity_poly.entity_id
_entity_poly.type
_entity_poly.pdbx_seq_one_letter_code
_entity_poly.pdbx_strand_id
1 'polypeptide(L)'
;MLLTRTQIRRLVYAHGREILEHDHMAIERVCYQHGVVTTFAHSIRVACLSVWLADRLHLWNRVDLRSLIRAALLHDYFLYDWHDWDNGTHRLHGFAHGETAMRNAIRDFKLNQIERDSI
;
A
#
# COMPACT_ATOMS: atom_id res chain seq x y z
N MET A 1 -25.45 6.84 3.14
CA MET A 1 -24.96 6.45 4.48
C MET A 1 -23.44 6.25 4.42
N LEU A 2 -22.75 6.79 5.42
CA LEU A 2 -21.30 6.68 5.46
C LEU A 2 -20.87 5.30 5.99
N LEU A 3 -19.73 4.82 5.47
CA LEU A 3 -19.17 3.53 5.87
C LEU A 3 -18.66 3.58 7.31
N THR A 4 -18.87 2.49 8.04
CA THR A 4 -18.27 2.30 9.36
C THR A 4 -16.81 1.84 9.22
N ARG A 5 -16.06 1.95 10.31
CA ARG A 5 -14.68 1.46 10.38
C ARG A 5 -14.57 -0.02 9.99
N THR A 6 -15.50 -0.85 10.48
CA THR A 6 -15.53 -2.27 10.17
C THR A 6 -15.79 -2.52 8.68
N GLN A 7 -16.72 -1.78 8.09
CA GLN A 7 -17.04 -1.89 6.66
C GLN A 7 -15.84 -1.49 5.80
N ILE A 8 -15.12 -0.43 6.17
CA ILE A 8 -13.92 0.01 5.47
C ILE A 8 -12.85 -1.07 5.50
N ARG A 9 -12.59 -1.66 6.66
CA ARG A 9 -11.61 -2.75 6.78
C ARG A 9 -11.99 -3.95 5.92
N ARG A 10 -13.27 -4.31 5.90
CA ARG A 10 -13.75 -5.41 5.04
C ARG A 10 -13.50 -5.14 3.56
N LEU A 11 -13.72 -3.90 3.11
CA LEU A 11 -13.47 -3.53 1.73
C LEU A 11 -11.97 -3.63 1.39
N VAL A 12 -11.11 -3.16 2.29
CA VAL A 12 -9.66 -3.25 2.09
C VAL A 12 -9.21 -4.70 1.97
N TYR A 13 -9.65 -5.56 2.88
CA TYR A 13 -9.30 -6.98 2.84
C TYR A 13 -9.90 -7.71 1.64
N ALA A 14 -11.14 -7.37 1.25
CA ALA A 14 -11.77 -8.00 0.10
C ALA A 14 -11.07 -7.66 -1.22
N HIS A 15 -10.79 -6.38 -1.44
CA HIS A 15 -10.15 -5.91 -2.68
C HIS A 15 -8.64 -6.11 -2.70
N GLY A 16 -8.02 -6.13 -1.53
CA GLY A 16 -6.56 -6.29 -1.40
C GLY A 16 -6.11 -7.70 -1.08
N ARG A 17 -6.99 -8.69 -1.10
CA ARG A 17 -6.70 -10.06 -0.64
C ARG A 17 -5.48 -10.67 -1.31
N GLU A 18 -5.39 -10.59 -2.63
CA GLU A 18 -4.28 -11.13 -3.39
C GLU A 18 -2.94 -10.55 -2.92
N ILE A 19 -2.92 -9.25 -2.64
CA ILE A 19 -1.72 -8.55 -2.19
C ILE A 19 -1.40 -8.94 -0.75
N LEU A 20 -2.40 -8.90 0.14
CA LEU A 20 -2.19 -9.16 1.57
C LEU A 20 -1.77 -10.59 1.86
N GLU A 21 -2.18 -11.55 1.03
CA GLU A 21 -1.83 -12.97 1.19
C GLU A 21 -0.58 -13.38 0.41
N HIS A 22 0.03 -12.48 -0.37
CA HIS A 22 1.23 -12.80 -1.14
C HIS A 22 2.42 -13.06 -0.21
N ASP A 23 3.27 -14.04 -0.58
CA ASP A 23 4.44 -14.42 0.22
C ASP A 23 5.38 -13.25 0.48
N HIS A 24 5.59 -12.39 -0.49
CA HIS A 24 6.45 -11.22 -0.34
C HIS A 24 5.90 -10.20 0.65
N MET A 25 4.59 -10.18 0.89
CA MET A 25 4.02 -9.30 1.90
C MET A 25 4.46 -9.68 3.33
N ALA A 26 4.93 -10.92 3.54
CA ALA A 26 5.51 -11.32 4.81
C ALA A 26 6.76 -10.48 5.16
N ILE A 27 7.50 -10.01 4.15
CA ILE A 27 8.65 -9.12 4.34
C ILE A 27 8.19 -7.80 4.95
N GLU A 28 7.07 -7.27 4.46
CA GLU A 28 6.48 -6.02 4.94
C GLU A 28 6.07 -6.10 6.40
N ARG A 29 5.74 -7.31 6.90
CA ARG A 29 5.34 -7.52 8.29
C ARG A 29 6.49 -7.40 9.27
N VAL A 30 7.73 -7.59 8.81
CA VAL A 30 8.93 -7.51 9.66
C VAL A 30 9.74 -6.23 9.44
N CYS A 31 9.42 -5.45 8.42
CA CYS A 31 10.04 -4.16 8.16
C CYS A 31 9.27 -3.05 8.87
N TYR A 32 9.99 -2.06 9.41
CA TYR A 32 9.37 -0.94 10.13
C TYR A 32 9.36 0.30 9.26
N GLN A 33 8.20 0.96 9.18
CA GLN A 33 8.02 2.20 8.44
C GLN A 33 8.22 3.42 9.34
N HIS A 34 7.57 3.43 10.49
CA HIS A 34 7.61 4.53 11.45
C HIS A 34 7.72 3.97 12.87
N GLY A 35 8.91 4.04 13.48
CA GLY A 35 9.10 3.56 14.84
C GLY A 35 8.74 2.09 14.98
N VAL A 36 7.67 1.78 15.73
CA VAL A 36 7.21 0.41 15.96
C VAL A 36 6.14 -0.06 14.96
N VAL A 37 5.76 0.79 14.01
CA VAL A 37 4.73 0.44 13.01
C VAL A 37 5.39 -0.27 11.84
N THR A 38 4.98 -1.51 11.57
CA THR A 38 5.49 -2.26 10.41
C THR A 38 4.97 -1.65 9.11
N THR A 39 5.70 -1.89 8.01
CA THR A 39 5.27 -1.46 6.69
C THR A 39 3.93 -2.10 6.32
N PHE A 40 3.72 -3.36 6.71
CA PHE A 40 2.45 -4.05 6.51
C PHE A 40 1.28 -3.30 7.19
N ALA A 41 1.42 -2.99 8.48
CA ALA A 41 0.39 -2.28 9.23
C ALA A 41 0.16 -0.86 8.69
N HIS A 42 1.23 -0.17 8.31
CA HIS A 42 1.17 1.15 7.72
C HIS A 42 0.39 1.13 6.39
N SER A 43 0.68 0.17 5.52
CA SER A 43 -0.01 0.05 4.23
C SER A 43 -1.52 -0.19 4.41
N ILE A 44 -1.90 -1.03 5.36
CA ILE A 44 -3.32 -1.24 5.67
C ILE A 44 -3.98 0.05 6.17
N ARG A 45 -3.30 0.81 7.02
CA ARG A 45 -3.83 2.09 7.52
C ARG A 45 -4.01 3.10 6.40
N VAL A 46 -3.06 3.18 5.47
CA VAL A 46 -3.15 4.09 4.33
C VAL A 46 -4.31 3.68 3.43
N ALA A 47 -4.49 2.39 3.18
CA ALA A 47 -5.61 1.91 2.39
C ALA A 47 -6.95 2.23 3.06
N CYS A 48 -7.08 2.00 4.35
CA CYS A 48 -8.29 2.33 5.11
C CYS A 48 -8.56 3.83 5.11
N LEU A 49 -7.54 4.65 5.29
CA LEU A 49 -7.67 6.11 5.25
C LEU A 49 -8.11 6.59 3.86
N SER A 50 -7.57 5.98 2.81
CA SER A 50 -7.92 6.32 1.43
C SER A 50 -9.39 6.03 1.16
N VAL A 51 -9.89 4.89 1.59
CA VAL A 51 -11.31 4.53 1.47
C VAL A 51 -12.17 5.48 2.29
N TRP A 52 -11.74 5.78 3.52
CA TRP A 52 -12.46 6.72 4.39
C TRP A 52 -12.59 8.10 3.75
N LEU A 53 -11.51 8.62 3.17
CA LEU A 53 -11.53 9.92 2.49
C LEU A 53 -12.45 9.90 1.27
N ALA A 54 -12.36 8.85 0.43
CA ALA A 54 -13.23 8.73 -0.73
C ALA A 54 -14.70 8.69 -0.34
N ASP A 55 -15.02 8.01 0.76
CA ASP A 55 -16.39 7.95 1.28
C ASP A 55 -16.86 9.32 1.80
N ARG A 56 -16.04 9.97 2.64
CA ARG A 56 -16.38 11.27 3.23
C ARG A 56 -16.52 12.39 2.19
N LEU A 57 -15.72 12.32 1.12
CA LEU A 57 -15.75 13.31 0.04
C LEU A 57 -16.68 12.92 -1.10
N HIS A 58 -17.44 11.84 -0.96
CA HIS A 58 -18.42 11.36 -1.95
C HIS A 58 -17.81 11.17 -3.34
N LEU A 59 -16.65 10.49 -3.38
CA LEU A 59 -15.88 10.30 -4.62
C LEU A 59 -16.13 8.96 -5.34
N TRP A 60 -17.15 8.22 -4.92
CA TRP A 60 -17.41 6.87 -5.45
C TRP A 60 -17.60 6.81 -6.97
N ASN A 61 -18.11 7.87 -7.57
CA ASN A 61 -18.30 7.95 -9.02
C ASN A 61 -17.04 8.38 -9.78
N ARG A 62 -15.98 8.75 -9.05
CA ARG A 62 -14.74 9.28 -9.63
C ARG A 62 -13.52 8.41 -9.36
N VAL A 63 -13.66 7.44 -8.47
CA VAL A 63 -12.54 6.61 -7.99
C VAL A 63 -12.88 5.16 -8.18
N ASP A 64 -11.96 4.42 -8.81
CA ASP A 64 -12.03 2.97 -8.83
C ASP A 64 -11.54 2.44 -7.49
N LEU A 65 -12.47 1.93 -6.68
CA LEU A 65 -12.19 1.49 -5.32
C LEU A 65 -11.11 0.40 -5.27
N ARG A 66 -11.18 -0.58 -6.17
CA ARG A 66 -10.20 -1.66 -6.22
C ARG A 66 -8.80 -1.12 -6.47
N SER A 67 -8.67 -0.25 -7.47
CA SER A 67 -7.38 0.36 -7.81
C SER A 67 -6.86 1.25 -6.68
N LEU A 68 -7.73 2.00 -6.03
CA LEU A 68 -7.36 2.84 -4.89
C LEU A 68 -6.76 2.00 -3.76
N ILE A 69 -7.44 0.93 -3.38
CA ILE A 69 -6.99 0.04 -2.31
C ILE A 69 -5.68 -0.65 -2.68
N ARG A 70 -5.59 -1.20 -3.89
CA ARG A 70 -4.39 -1.89 -4.35
C ARG A 70 -3.18 -0.96 -4.41
N ALA A 71 -3.35 0.24 -4.95
CA ALA A 71 -2.27 1.23 -5.00
C ALA A 71 -1.82 1.64 -3.58
N ALA A 72 -2.77 1.85 -2.67
CA ALA A 72 -2.46 2.21 -1.29
C ALA A 72 -1.67 1.11 -0.57
N LEU A 73 -2.06 -0.15 -0.78
CA LEU A 73 -1.35 -1.29 -0.19
C LEU A 73 0.06 -1.47 -0.76
N LEU A 74 0.30 -1.03 -1.98
CA LEU A 74 1.56 -1.23 -2.68
C LEU A 74 2.48 0.00 -2.70
N HIS A 75 2.03 1.14 -2.17
CA HIS A 75 2.81 2.38 -2.29
C HIS A 75 4.17 2.32 -1.59
N ASP A 76 4.31 1.47 -0.57
CA ASP A 76 5.56 1.25 0.15
C ASP A 76 6.08 -0.20 -0.02
N TYR A 77 5.83 -0.80 -1.17
CA TYR A 77 6.17 -2.20 -1.43
C TYR A 77 7.67 -2.35 -1.77
N PHE A 78 8.52 -1.97 -0.81
CA PHE A 78 9.99 -1.97 -1.01
C PHE A 78 10.60 -3.35 -0.89
N LEU A 79 10.04 -4.21 -0.03
CA LEU A 79 10.57 -5.53 0.31
C LEU A 79 11.93 -5.48 1.01
N TYR A 80 12.23 -4.36 1.70
CA TYR A 80 13.38 -4.22 2.58
C TYR A 80 13.08 -3.18 3.68
N ASP A 81 13.84 -3.24 4.77
CA ASP A 81 13.74 -2.24 5.83
C ASP A 81 14.65 -1.06 5.48
N TRP A 82 14.07 0.05 5.06
CA TRP A 82 14.82 1.24 4.64
C TRP A 82 15.50 1.96 5.80
N HIS A 83 15.18 1.58 7.05
CA HIS A 83 15.88 2.10 8.23
C HIS A 83 17.20 1.37 8.47
N ASP A 84 17.41 0.20 7.89
CA ASP A 84 18.63 -0.56 8.05
C ASP A 84 19.79 0.11 7.31
N TRP A 85 20.96 0.14 7.96
CA TRP A 85 22.16 0.62 7.32
C TRP A 85 22.79 -0.47 6.45
N ASP A 86 23.09 -0.14 5.20
CA ASP A 86 23.65 -1.07 4.24
C ASP A 86 24.69 -0.40 3.32
N ASN A 87 25.65 0.30 3.90
CA ASN A 87 26.70 1.04 3.18
C ASN A 87 26.13 2.15 2.30
N GLY A 88 24.99 2.70 2.67
CA GLY A 88 24.35 3.79 1.96
C GLY A 88 23.54 3.41 0.75
N THR A 89 23.33 2.12 0.50
CA THR A 89 22.49 1.67 -0.61
C THR A 89 21.07 2.24 -0.53
N HIS A 90 20.51 2.34 0.67
CA HIS A 90 19.17 2.85 0.89
C HIS A 90 19.12 4.36 1.21
N ARG A 91 20.25 5.07 1.22
CA ARG A 91 20.23 6.48 1.59
C ARG A 91 19.49 7.37 0.61
N LEU A 92 19.31 6.92 -0.64
CA LEU A 92 18.53 7.62 -1.65
C LEU A 92 17.08 7.16 -1.69
N HIS A 93 16.61 6.47 -0.64
CA HIS A 93 15.25 5.94 -0.55
C HIS A 93 14.18 6.99 -0.85
N GLY A 94 14.32 8.20 -0.32
CA GLY A 94 13.36 9.27 -0.55
C GLY A 94 13.20 9.66 -2.02
N PHE A 95 14.23 9.44 -2.85
CA PHE A 95 14.20 9.75 -4.27
C PHE A 95 13.73 8.59 -5.14
N ALA A 96 13.97 7.35 -4.71
CA ALA A 96 13.63 6.13 -5.45
C ALA A 96 12.38 5.42 -4.95
N HIS A 97 11.70 5.98 -3.99
CA HIS A 97 10.58 5.40 -3.25
C HIS A 97 9.52 4.80 -4.18
N GLY A 98 8.87 5.64 -4.98
CA GLY A 98 7.77 5.22 -5.85
C GLY A 98 8.23 4.24 -6.92
N GLU A 99 9.42 4.46 -7.48
CA GLU A 99 9.97 3.60 -8.52
C GLU A 99 10.27 2.20 -7.99
N THR A 100 10.86 2.09 -6.81
CA THR A 100 11.17 0.80 -6.20
C THR A 100 9.90 0.03 -5.88
N ALA A 101 8.92 0.69 -5.26
CA ALA A 101 7.64 0.07 -4.92
C ALA A 101 6.90 -0.39 -6.17
N MET A 102 6.85 0.44 -7.21
CA MET A 102 6.20 0.11 -8.48
C MET A 102 6.88 -1.08 -9.16
N ARG A 103 8.19 -1.10 -9.20
CA ARG A 103 8.97 -2.19 -9.81
C ARG A 103 8.68 -3.52 -9.13
N ASN A 104 8.69 -3.54 -7.81
CA ASN A 104 8.38 -4.74 -7.03
C ASN A 104 6.94 -5.18 -7.24
N ALA A 105 6.01 -4.23 -7.25
CA ALA A 105 4.59 -4.51 -7.43
C ALA A 105 4.28 -5.08 -8.81
N ILE A 106 4.89 -4.53 -9.87
CA ILE A 106 4.72 -5.03 -11.24
C ILE A 106 5.24 -6.46 -11.37
N ARG A 107 6.34 -6.78 -10.70
CA ARG A 107 6.90 -8.13 -10.72
C ARG A 107 5.94 -9.15 -10.09
N ASP A 108 5.29 -8.78 -8.99
CA ASP A 108 4.50 -9.72 -8.19
C ASP A 108 3.01 -9.72 -8.51
N PHE A 109 2.48 -8.64 -9.09
CA PHE A 109 1.05 -8.48 -9.35
C PHE A 109 0.79 -7.91 -10.73
N LYS A 110 -0.38 -8.26 -11.27
CA LYS A 110 -0.86 -7.64 -12.52
C LYS A 110 -1.58 -6.34 -12.17
N LEU A 111 -1.02 -5.22 -12.60
CA LEU A 111 -1.53 -3.89 -12.28
C LEU A 111 -2.12 -3.19 -13.51
N ASN A 112 -3.21 -2.44 -13.30
CA ASN A 112 -3.73 -1.55 -14.32
C ASN A 112 -2.95 -0.20 -14.29
N GLN A 113 -3.23 0.67 -15.26
CA GLN A 113 -2.49 1.94 -15.38
C GLN A 113 -2.75 2.87 -14.19
N ILE A 114 -3.96 2.88 -13.65
CA ILE A 114 -4.31 3.71 -12.50
C ILE A 114 -3.45 3.30 -11.30
N GLU A 115 -3.33 1.98 -11.07
CA GLU A 115 -2.52 1.44 -9.97
C GLU A 115 -1.05 1.79 -10.13
N ARG A 116 -0.50 1.65 -11.34
CA ARG A 116 0.89 2.02 -11.63
C ARG A 116 1.18 3.50 -11.39
N ASP A 117 0.27 4.36 -11.82
CA ASP A 117 0.46 5.81 -11.71
C ASP A 117 0.30 6.29 -10.26
N SER A 118 -0.37 5.53 -9.41
CA SER A 118 -0.68 5.91 -8.02
C SER A 118 0.34 5.38 -7.01
N ILE A 119 1.16 4.41 -7.37
CA ILE A 119 2.19 3.83 -6.48
C ILE A 119 3.45 4.75 -6.38
#